data_dceb0be1148727d84008fea8542ce88c
#
_entry.id   dceb0be1148727d84008fea8542ce88c
#
_cell.length_a   1.000
_cell.length_b   1.000
_cell.length_c   1.000
_cell.angle_alpha   90.00
_cell.angle_beta   90.00
_cell.angle_gamma   90.00
#
_symmetry.space_group_name_H-M   'P 1'
#
loop_
_entity.id
_entity.type
_entity.pdbx_description
1 polymer ?
#
loop_
_entity_poly.entity_id
_entity_poly.type
_entity_poly.pdbx_seq_one_letter_code
_entity_poly.pdbx_strand_id
1 'polypeptide(L)'
;MFRIRGVNRQDRQYHVDLIRKVSNNDLGAAIILAAVYFEWCVRRCIIALGTSPVTYLREKLNDHRMNAERLQKLWTAEVGKHYPELQTLSYIFDSQKNKPKFGNLQLDWKSIDYARQMRNRLVHGERCTPLEKNGQKFVEILLAASDILVNLAESKGHSIFMIIRRNTNKTVDFQSK
;
A
#
# COMPACT_ATOMS: atom_id res chain seq x y z
N MET A 1 4.80 8.88 15.87
CA MET A 1 3.73 8.75 14.86
C MET A 1 3.97 9.82 13.79
N PHE A 2 4.51 9.45 12.62
CA PHE A 2 4.76 10.40 11.54
C PHE A 2 3.41 10.83 10.92
N ARG A 3 2.96 12.05 11.21
CA ARG A 3 1.88 12.69 10.46
C ARG A 3 2.47 13.18 9.14
N ILE A 4 2.27 12.43 8.07
CA ILE A 4 2.49 12.95 6.72
C ILE A 4 1.34 13.94 6.46
N ARG A 5 1.64 15.24 6.62
CA ARG A 5 0.68 16.31 6.31
C ARG A 5 0.51 16.39 4.80
N GLY A 6 -0.74 16.39 4.36
CA GLY A 6 -1.23 16.91 3.08
C GLY A 6 -0.37 16.60 1.86
N VAL A 7 -0.42 15.34 1.42
CA VAL A 7 0.37 14.84 0.30
C VAL A 7 -0.36 15.20 -1.00
N ASN A 8 0.18 16.13 -1.75
CA ASN A 8 -0.27 16.53 -3.08
C ASN A 8 0.35 15.58 -4.13
N ARG A 9 -0.10 15.58 -5.40
CA ARG A 9 0.44 14.75 -6.50
C ARG A 9 1.96 14.90 -6.66
N GLN A 10 2.52 16.04 -6.27
CA GLN A 10 3.94 16.32 -6.14
C GLN A 10 4.64 15.44 -5.10
N ASP A 11 3.92 14.97 -4.10
CA ASP A 11 4.50 14.21 -2.99
C ASP A 11 4.74 12.73 -3.32
N ARG A 12 4.05 12.15 -4.35
CA ARG A 12 4.37 10.81 -4.86
C ARG A 12 5.81 10.75 -5.32
N GLN A 13 6.18 11.65 -6.21
CA GLN A 13 7.54 11.70 -6.76
C GLN A 13 8.56 11.99 -5.66
N TYR A 14 8.25 12.92 -4.77
CA TYR A 14 9.09 13.25 -3.62
C TYR A 14 9.39 12.02 -2.75
N HIS A 15 8.38 11.21 -2.40
CA HIS A 15 8.59 10.00 -1.60
C HIS A 15 9.42 8.95 -2.32
N VAL A 16 9.15 8.72 -3.60
CA VAL A 16 9.92 7.78 -4.43
C VAL A 16 11.38 8.23 -4.54
N ASP A 17 11.62 9.51 -4.82
CA ASP A 17 12.97 10.07 -4.96
C ASP A 17 13.74 10.05 -3.63
N LEU A 18 13.05 10.35 -2.52
CA LEU A 18 13.63 10.25 -1.18
C LEU A 18 14.07 8.82 -0.88
N ILE A 19 13.20 7.84 -1.12
CA ILE A 19 13.52 6.41 -0.87
C ILE A 19 14.69 5.97 -1.73
N ARG A 20 14.72 6.33 -3.02
CA ARG A 20 15.85 6.03 -3.92
C ARG A 20 17.14 6.72 -3.49
N LYS A 21 17.06 7.96 -3.05
CA LYS A 21 18.23 8.68 -2.52
C LYS A 21 18.79 7.98 -1.27
N VAL A 22 17.91 7.57 -0.36
CA VAL A 22 18.33 6.83 0.84
C VAL A 22 18.93 5.47 0.48
N SER A 23 18.40 4.77 -0.53
CA SER A 23 18.89 3.46 -0.94
C SER A 23 20.35 3.46 -1.47
N ASN A 24 20.82 4.60 -1.93
CA ASN A 24 22.23 4.76 -2.33
C ASN A 24 23.20 4.81 -1.15
N ASN A 25 22.71 5.10 0.06
CA ASN A 25 23.53 5.25 1.26
C ASN A 25 23.24 4.17 2.30
N ASP A 26 21.98 3.80 2.47
CA ASP A 26 21.50 2.84 3.48
C ASP A 26 20.31 2.04 2.94
N LEU A 27 20.60 0.83 2.46
CA LEU A 27 19.57 -0.09 1.95
C LEU A 27 18.58 -0.53 3.03
N GLY A 28 19.03 -0.66 4.27
CA GLY A 28 18.15 -1.05 5.40
C GLY A 28 17.10 0.03 5.66
N ALA A 29 17.53 1.28 5.78
CA ALA A 29 16.62 2.42 5.94
C ALA A 29 15.69 2.56 4.73
N ALA A 30 16.20 2.37 3.51
CA ALA A 30 15.39 2.46 2.29
C ALA A 30 14.28 1.40 2.25
N ILE A 31 14.56 0.15 2.64
CA ILE A 31 13.54 -0.92 2.72
C ILE A 31 12.47 -0.57 3.75
N ILE A 32 12.86 -0.06 4.91
CA ILE A 32 11.90 0.36 5.94
C ILE A 32 10.99 1.46 5.38
N LEU A 33 11.55 2.48 4.73
CA LEU A 33 10.78 3.58 4.15
C LEU A 33 9.87 3.09 3.00
N ALA A 34 10.37 2.23 2.12
CA ALA A 34 9.60 1.67 1.00
C ALA A 34 8.43 0.81 1.51
N ALA A 35 8.65 -0.02 2.54
CA ALA A 35 7.60 -0.84 3.14
C ALA A 35 6.54 0.02 3.84
N VAL A 36 6.94 1.07 4.56
CA VAL A 36 6.01 2.03 5.17
C VAL A 36 5.19 2.75 4.10
N TYR A 37 5.82 3.16 3.00
CA TYR A 37 5.14 3.80 1.88
C TYR A 37 4.14 2.86 1.20
N PHE A 38 4.52 1.61 0.95
CA PHE A 38 3.61 0.58 0.42
C PHE A 38 2.40 0.36 1.34
N GLU A 39 2.61 0.16 2.65
CA GLU A 39 1.53 0.00 3.61
C GLU A 39 0.62 1.24 3.66
N TRP A 40 1.19 2.43 3.54
CA TRP A 40 0.42 3.66 3.45
C TRP A 40 -0.46 3.68 2.20
N CYS A 41 0.08 3.29 1.02
CA CYS A 41 -0.70 3.19 -0.22
C CYS A 41 -1.87 2.20 -0.06
N VAL A 42 -1.64 1.01 0.54
CA VAL A 42 -2.73 0.05 0.82
C VAL A 42 -3.82 0.66 1.68
N ARG A 43 -3.46 1.31 2.80
CA ARG A 43 -4.42 1.96 3.71
C ARG A 43 -5.22 3.06 3.01
N ARG A 44 -4.56 3.86 2.18
CA ARG A 44 -5.21 4.93 1.41
C ARG A 44 -6.15 4.38 0.35
N CYS A 45 -5.79 3.28 -0.33
CA CYS A 45 -6.68 2.57 -1.25
C CYS A 45 -7.93 2.05 -0.54
N ILE A 46 -7.80 1.43 0.65
CA ILE A 46 -8.95 0.99 1.44
C ILE A 46 -9.89 2.17 1.75
N ILE A 47 -9.34 3.32 2.15
CA ILE A 47 -10.15 4.52 2.42
C ILE A 47 -10.81 5.04 1.13
N ALA A 48 -10.13 5.00 0.00
CA ALA A 48 -10.62 5.53 -1.27
C ALA A 48 -11.67 4.63 -1.92
N LEU A 49 -11.45 3.33 -1.92
CA LEU A 49 -12.23 2.33 -2.65
C LEU A 49 -13.22 1.56 -1.77
N GLY A 50 -13.01 1.55 -0.44
CA GLY A 50 -13.86 0.82 0.49
C GLY A 50 -15.29 1.35 0.54
N THR A 51 -16.23 0.55 0.98
CA THR A 51 -17.68 0.86 1.01
C THR A 51 -18.14 1.51 2.30
N SER A 52 -17.47 1.22 3.41
CA SER A 52 -17.81 1.79 4.71
C SER A 52 -17.47 3.28 4.83
N PRO A 53 -18.09 4.02 5.76
CA PRO A 53 -17.79 5.42 6.00
C PRO A 53 -16.29 5.68 6.25
N VAL A 54 -15.77 6.78 5.73
CA VAL A 54 -14.33 7.14 5.83
C VAL A 54 -13.86 7.23 7.28
N THR A 55 -14.70 7.74 8.19
CA THR A 55 -14.40 7.82 9.63
C THR A 55 -14.19 6.44 10.23
N TYR A 56 -15.08 5.50 9.97
CA TYR A 56 -14.97 4.10 10.41
C TYR A 56 -13.69 3.44 9.88
N LEU A 57 -13.41 3.59 8.56
CA LEU A 57 -12.20 3.01 7.98
C LEU A 57 -10.93 3.59 8.59
N ARG A 58 -10.91 4.91 8.86
CA ARG A 58 -9.76 5.55 9.53
C ARG A 58 -9.56 5.03 10.95
N GLU A 59 -10.63 4.87 11.73
CA GLU A 59 -10.56 4.30 13.07
C GLU A 59 -10.02 2.87 13.04
N LYS A 60 -10.55 2.02 12.16
CA LYS A 60 -10.05 0.65 11.98
C LYS A 60 -8.58 0.59 11.57
N LEU A 61 -8.17 1.42 10.62
CA LEU A 61 -6.79 1.46 10.14
C LEU A 61 -5.81 2.06 11.15
N ASN A 62 -6.28 2.89 12.07
CA ASN A 62 -5.46 3.48 13.14
C ASN A 62 -5.41 2.61 14.41
N ASP A 63 -6.13 1.48 14.46
CA ASP A 63 -6.02 0.53 15.57
C ASP A 63 -4.55 0.07 15.70
N HIS A 64 -4.00 0.17 16.91
CA HIS A 64 -2.63 -0.26 17.22
C HIS A 64 -2.38 -1.76 16.96
N ARG A 65 -3.44 -2.56 16.89
CA ARG A 65 -3.40 -4.00 16.56
C ARG A 65 -3.45 -4.29 15.07
N MET A 66 -3.47 -3.24 14.21
CA MET A 66 -3.50 -3.42 12.76
C MET A 66 -2.17 -4.03 12.28
N ASN A 67 -2.23 -5.27 11.86
CA ASN A 67 -1.13 -6.02 11.26
C ASN A 67 -1.43 -6.37 9.80
N ALA A 68 -0.50 -7.05 9.14
CA ALA A 68 -0.61 -7.43 7.73
C ALA A 68 -1.86 -8.28 7.44
N GLU A 69 -2.15 -9.26 8.29
CA GLU A 69 -3.30 -10.15 8.12
C GLU A 69 -4.62 -9.38 8.25
N ARG A 70 -4.73 -8.52 9.26
CA ARG A 70 -5.92 -7.67 9.46
C ARG A 70 -6.12 -6.69 8.32
N LEU A 71 -5.02 -6.15 7.78
CA LEU A 71 -5.05 -5.26 6.63
C LEU A 71 -5.56 -5.98 5.38
N GLN A 72 -5.14 -7.23 5.14
CA GLN A 72 -5.66 -8.06 4.04
C GLN A 72 -7.15 -8.40 4.23
N LYS A 73 -7.57 -8.78 5.45
CA LYS A 73 -8.97 -9.04 5.76
C LYS A 73 -9.84 -7.80 5.52
N LEU A 74 -9.35 -6.63 5.94
CA LEU A 74 -10.06 -5.36 5.72
C LEU A 74 -10.12 -5.01 4.23
N TRP A 75 -9.04 -5.23 3.47
CA TRP A 75 -9.05 -5.08 2.01
C TRP A 75 -10.14 -5.95 1.38
N THR A 76 -10.15 -7.24 1.67
CA THR A 76 -11.14 -8.18 1.11
C THR A 76 -12.56 -7.77 1.46
N ALA A 77 -12.81 -7.34 2.70
CA ALA A 77 -14.12 -6.93 3.16
C ALA A 77 -14.62 -5.63 2.55
N GLU A 78 -13.74 -4.65 2.35
CA GLU A 78 -14.12 -3.29 1.95
C GLU A 78 -13.94 -3.03 0.45
N VAL A 79 -12.89 -3.58 -0.15
CA VAL A 79 -12.57 -3.38 -1.56
C VAL A 79 -12.95 -4.59 -2.40
N GLY A 80 -12.51 -5.79 -1.99
CA GLY A 80 -12.68 -7.00 -2.76
C GLY A 80 -14.14 -7.41 -2.97
N LYS A 81 -15.02 -7.14 -2.03
CA LYS A 81 -16.46 -7.39 -2.19
C LYS A 81 -17.11 -6.47 -3.21
N HIS A 82 -16.62 -5.24 -3.33
CA HIS A 82 -17.19 -4.25 -4.23
C HIS A 82 -16.56 -4.31 -5.65
N TYR A 83 -15.28 -4.68 -5.70
CA TYR A 83 -14.53 -4.84 -6.95
C TYR A 83 -14.01 -6.28 -7.05
N PRO A 84 -14.77 -7.21 -7.69
CA PRO A 84 -14.37 -8.63 -7.79
C PRO A 84 -13.01 -8.85 -8.43
N GLU A 85 -12.57 -7.95 -9.32
CA GLU A 85 -11.24 -7.96 -9.94
C GLU A 85 -10.11 -7.56 -8.96
N LEU A 86 -10.46 -7.11 -7.74
CA LEU A 86 -9.56 -6.69 -6.68
C LEU A 86 -9.73 -7.52 -5.41
N GLN A 87 -10.17 -8.77 -5.53
CA GLN A 87 -10.62 -9.63 -4.42
C GLN A 87 -9.69 -9.60 -3.21
N THR A 88 -8.39 -9.77 -3.44
CA THR A 88 -7.36 -9.74 -2.41
C THR A 88 -6.13 -8.96 -2.89
N LEU A 89 -5.30 -8.49 -1.95
CA LEU A 89 -4.03 -7.86 -2.32
C LEU A 89 -3.13 -8.82 -3.11
N SER A 90 -3.06 -10.10 -2.73
CA SER A 90 -2.29 -11.08 -3.48
C SER A 90 -2.80 -11.25 -4.91
N TYR A 91 -4.10 -11.33 -5.12
CA TYR A 91 -4.69 -11.47 -6.45
C TYR A 91 -4.28 -10.32 -7.39
N ILE A 92 -4.25 -9.08 -6.90
CA ILE A 92 -3.86 -7.91 -7.70
C ILE A 92 -2.46 -8.08 -8.30
N PHE A 93 -1.51 -8.58 -7.51
CA PHE A 93 -0.13 -8.73 -7.94
C PHE A 93 0.13 -10.05 -8.67
N ASP A 94 -0.61 -11.11 -8.33
CA ASP A 94 -0.41 -12.44 -8.89
C ASP A 94 -1.16 -12.65 -10.23
N SER A 95 -2.24 -11.90 -10.49
CA SER A 95 -3.03 -12.02 -11.72
C SER A 95 -2.46 -11.24 -12.92
N GLN A 96 -1.45 -10.40 -12.74
CA GLN A 96 -0.88 -9.61 -13.82
C GLN A 96 -0.16 -10.49 -14.85
N LYS A 97 -0.53 -10.35 -16.14
CA LYS A 97 0.06 -11.13 -17.25
C LYS A 97 1.54 -10.78 -17.49
N ASN A 98 1.91 -9.50 -17.40
CA ASN A 98 3.26 -9.00 -17.67
C ASN A 98 3.85 -8.40 -16.39
N LYS A 99 4.26 -9.29 -15.47
CA LYS A 99 4.86 -8.85 -14.20
C LYS A 99 6.25 -8.26 -14.42
N PRO A 100 6.52 -7.04 -13.93
CA PRO A 100 7.87 -6.49 -13.94
C PRO A 100 8.86 -7.43 -13.25
N LYS A 101 10.06 -7.53 -13.81
CA LYS A 101 11.16 -8.31 -13.24
C LYS A 101 12.24 -7.39 -12.70
N PHE A 102 12.77 -7.73 -11.54
CA PHE A 102 13.86 -7.04 -10.87
C PHE A 102 15.02 -8.04 -10.69
N GLY A 103 15.79 -8.24 -11.75
CA GLY A 103 16.78 -9.31 -11.83
C GLY A 103 16.13 -10.69 -11.78
N ASN A 104 16.42 -11.47 -10.73
CA ASN A 104 15.85 -12.79 -10.50
C ASN A 104 14.52 -12.77 -9.73
N LEU A 105 14.07 -11.60 -9.27
CA LEU A 105 12.80 -11.43 -8.57
C LEU A 105 11.74 -10.90 -9.54
N GLN A 106 10.49 -11.28 -9.30
CA GLN A 106 9.32 -10.85 -10.06
C GLN A 106 8.39 -10.08 -9.13
N LEU A 107 7.63 -9.13 -9.69
CA LEU A 107 6.60 -8.41 -8.95
C LEU A 107 5.39 -9.33 -8.75
N ASP A 108 5.40 -10.07 -7.67
CA ASP A 108 4.32 -10.92 -7.19
C ASP A 108 4.12 -10.73 -5.69
N TRP A 109 3.04 -11.29 -5.16
CA TRP A 109 2.75 -11.15 -3.73
C TRP A 109 3.83 -11.78 -2.85
N LYS A 110 4.41 -12.89 -3.26
CA LYS A 110 5.48 -13.56 -2.52
C LYS A 110 6.71 -12.66 -2.35
N SER A 111 7.13 -11.98 -3.41
CA SER A 111 8.27 -11.06 -3.39
C SER A 111 7.98 -9.81 -2.55
N ILE A 112 6.76 -9.27 -2.64
CA ILE A 112 6.30 -8.12 -1.83
C ILE A 112 6.28 -8.49 -0.35
N ASP A 113 5.67 -9.63 -0.01
CA ASP A 113 5.58 -10.07 1.40
C ASP A 113 6.96 -10.38 1.99
N TYR A 114 7.84 -10.97 1.20
CA TYR A 114 9.24 -11.19 1.60
C TYR A 114 9.98 -9.87 1.87
N ALA A 115 9.82 -8.86 1.01
CA ALA A 115 10.40 -7.54 1.24
C ALA A 115 9.85 -6.87 2.52
N ARG A 116 8.56 -7.06 2.82
CA ARG A 116 7.94 -6.58 4.07
C ARG A 116 8.47 -7.32 5.31
N GLN A 117 8.69 -8.64 5.20
CA GLN A 117 9.31 -9.41 6.27
C GLN A 117 10.75 -8.94 6.56
N MET A 118 11.53 -8.57 5.54
CA MET A 118 12.85 -7.96 5.73
C MET A 118 12.77 -6.67 6.55
N ARG A 119 11.79 -5.80 6.29
CA ARG A 119 11.54 -4.61 7.11
C ARG A 119 11.33 -4.97 8.59
N ASN A 120 10.52 -5.99 8.89
CA ASN A 120 10.27 -6.39 10.26
C ASN A 120 11.56 -6.88 10.96
N ARG A 121 12.35 -7.71 10.29
CA ARG A 121 13.63 -8.19 10.80
C ARG A 121 14.61 -7.04 11.08
N LEU A 122 14.69 -6.07 10.16
CA LEU A 122 15.54 -4.88 10.34
C LEU A 122 15.13 -4.03 11.55
N VAL A 123 13.81 -3.81 11.71
CA VAL A 123 13.28 -3.03 12.84
C VAL A 123 13.56 -3.71 14.18
N HIS A 124 13.62 -5.06 14.19
CA HIS A 124 13.98 -5.84 15.39
C HIS A 124 15.51 -6.03 15.57
N GLY A 125 16.32 -5.40 14.72
CA GLY A 125 17.78 -5.48 14.82
C GLY A 125 18.37 -6.82 14.38
N GLU A 126 17.62 -7.63 13.64
CA GLU A 126 18.11 -8.91 13.13
C GLU A 126 19.07 -8.71 11.95
N ARG A 127 20.12 -9.53 11.88
CA ARG A 127 21.00 -9.58 10.71
C ARG A 127 20.23 -10.10 9.50
N CYS A 128 20.26 -9.36 8.39
CA CYS A 128 19.58 -9.70 7.16
C CYS A 128 20.59 -9.92 6.02
N THR A 129 21.22 -11.11 5.98
CA THR A 129 22.14 -11.50 4.89
C THR A 129 21.55 -11.35 3.48
N PRO A 130 20.23 -11.57 3.21
CA PRO A 130 19.63 -11.31 1.91
C PRO A 130 19.66 -9.84 1.46
N LEU A 131 19.88 -8.91 2.41
CA LEU A 131 19.91 -7.48 2.13
C LEU A 131 21.08 -7.09 1.21
N GLU A 132 22.26 -7.64 1.47
CA GLU A 132 23.45 -7.35 0.70
C GLU A 132 23.32 -7.74 -0.77
N LYS A 133 22.59 -8.83 -1.06
CA LYS A 133 22.42 -9.34 -2.44
C LYS A 133 21.22 -8.77 -3.17
N ASN A 134 20.13 -8.46 -2.47
CA ASN A 134 18.83 -8.15 -3.06
C ASN A 134 18.17 -6.89 -2.53
N GLY A 135 18.80 -6.14 -1.62
CA GLY A 135 18.18 -4.98 -0.95
C GLY A 135 17.62 -3.96 -1.93
N GLN A 136 18.39 -3.59 -2.96
CA GLN A 136 17.91 -2.65 -3.98
C GLN A 136 16.67 -3.19 -4.74
N LYS A 137 16.63 -4.49 -5.03
CA LYS A 137 15.50 -5.12 -5.71
C LYS A 137 14.24 -5.09 -4.84
N PHE A 138 14.38 -5.27 -3.52
CA PHE A 138 13.25 -5.17 -2.59
C PHE A 138 12.68 -3.76 -2.52
N VAL A 139 13.53 -2.74 -2.54
CA VAL A 139 13.09 -1.35 -2.60
C VAL A 139 12.28 -1.12 -3.88
N GLU A 140 12.81 -1.49 -5.04
CA GLU A 140 12.12 -1.29 -6.33
C GLU A 140 10.82 -2.10 -6.44
N ILE A 141 10.76 -3.33 -5.90
CA ILE A 141 9.52 -4.13 -5.83
C ILE A 141 8.44 -3.40 -5.01
N LEU A 142 8.80 -2.87 -3.84
CA LEU A 142 7.83 -2.16 -2.99
C LEU A 142 7.37 -0.85 -3.62
N LEU A 143 8.25 -0.12 -4.29
CA LEU A 143 7.90 1.08 -5.04
C LEU A 143 6.98 0.76 -6.22
N ALA A 144 7.32 -0.26 -7.03
CA ALA A 144 6.48 -0.69 -8.15
C ALA A 144 5.11 -1.21 -7.68
N ALA A 145 5.05 -1.94 -6.57
CA ALA A 145 3.79 -2.37 -5.98
C ALA A 145 2.94 -1.18 -5.50
N SER A 146 3.59 -0.16 -4.92
CA SER A 146 2.91 1.09 -4.53
C SER A 146 2.33 1.81 -5.74
N ASP A 147 3.07 1.88 -6.85
CA ASP A 147 2.62 2.50 -8.09
C ASP A 147 1.40 1.78 -8.71
N ILE A 148 1.36 0.46 -8.65
CA ILE A 148 0.19 -0.32 -9.07
C ILE A 148 -1.03 0.08 -8.25
N LEU A 149 -0.92 0.17 -6.93
CA LEU A 149 -2.02 0.58 -6.06
C LEU A 149 -2.50 2.00 -6.34
N VAL A 150 -1.57 2.93 -6.59
CA VAL A 150 -1.92 4.31 -6.98
C VAL A 150 -2.70 4.33 -8.28
N ASN A 151 -2.17 3.68 -9.33
CA ASN A 151 -2.80 3.62 -10.64
C ASN A 151 -4.16 2.92 -10.59
N LEU A 152 -4.30 1.89 -9.75
CA LEU A 152 -5.55 1.20 -9.51
C LEU A 152 -6.62 2.14 -8.94
N ALA A 153 -6.29 2.90 -7.90
CA ALA A 153 -7.23 3.87 -7.33
C ALA A 153 -7.58 4.97 -8.34
N GLU A 154 -6.60 5.47 -9.09
CA GLU A 154 -6.81 6.49 -10.14
C GLU A 154 -7.71 5.96 -11.26
N SER A 155 -7.56 4.69 -11.68
CA SER A 155 -8.43 4.06 -12.69
C SER A 155 -9.89 3.95 -12.24
N LYS A 156 -10.15 3.98 -10.94
CA LYS A 156 -11.48 4.01 -10.34
C LYS A 156 -11.96 5.44 -10.01
N GLY A 157 -11.24 6.47 -10.48
CA GLY A 157 -11.59 7.88 -10.27
C GLY A 157 -11.19 8.45 -8.91
N HIS A 158 -10.34 7.75 -8.16
CA HIS A 158 -9.92 8.16 -6.81
C HIS A 158 -8.43 8.48 -6.74
N SER A 159 -8.07 9.66 -6.22
CA SER A 159 -6.68 9.95 -5.86
C SER A 159 -6.42 9.62 -4.40
N ILE A 160 -5.44 8.74 -4.14
CA ILE A 160 -5.07 8.40 -2.77
C ILE A 160 -4.26 9.49 -2.08
N PHE A 161 -3.73 10.46 -2.83
CA PHE A 161 -2.94 11.59 -2.32
C PHE A 161 -3.80 12.78 -1.88
N MET A 162 -5.07 12.82 -2.26
CA MET A 162 -5.99 13.87 -1.86
C MET A 162 -6.73 13.53 -0.56
N ILE A 163 -7.29 14.54 0.10
CA ILE A 163 -8.21 14.32 1.22
C ILE A 163 -9.47 13.67 0.66
N ILE A 164 -9.67 12.40 1.01
CA ILE A 164 -10.85 11.65 0.59
C ILE A 164 -12.02 12.12 1.45
N ARG A 165 -12.94 12.86 0.82
CA ARG A 165 -14.24 13.24 1.38
C ARG A 165 -15.29 12.51 0.56
N ARG A 166 -15.98 11.54 1.15
CA ARG A 166 -17.22 11.04 0.56
C ARG A 166 -18.34 11.94 1.04
N ASN A 167 -19.15 12.45 0.09
CA ASN A 167 -20.38 13.13 0.47
C ASN A 167 -21.29 12.10 1.14
N THR A 168 -21.42 12.20 2.46
CA THR A 168 -22.34 11.38 3.26
C THR A 168 -23.80 11.78 3.06
N ASN A 169 -24.10 12.75 2.19
CA ASN A 169 -25.44 13.25 1.93
C ASN A 169 -26.10 12.60 0.70
N LYS A 170 -26.08 11.27 0.63
CA LYS A 170 -27.22 10.57 0.04
C LYS A 170 -28.14 10.17 1.19
N THR A 171 -28.97 11.08 1.63
CA THR A 171 -30.23 10.76 2.27
C THR A 171 -30.94 9.79 1.35
N VAL A 172 -31.01 8.53 1.79
CA VAL A 172 -31.94 7.57 1.20
C VAL A 172 -33.32 8.08 1.62
N ASP A 173 -34.00 8.76 0.70
CA ASP A 173 -35.42 9.04 0.85
C ASP A 173 -36.14 7.69 0.86
N PHE A 174 -36.39 7.18 2.07
CA PHE A 174 -37.43 6.19 2.30
C PHE A 174 -38.76 6.90 2.08
N GLN A 175 -39.17 7.06 0.84
CA GLN A 175 -40.57 7.29 0.54
C GLN A 175 -41.31 5.98 0.78
N SER A 176 -42.01 5.95 1.91
CA SER A 176 -43.14 5.06 2.20
C SER A 176 -44.08 4.97 1.01
N LYS A 177 -44.33 3.77 0.55
CA LYS A 177 -45.59 3.37 -0.05
C LYS A 177 -46.08 2.12 0.63
#